data_56698551d0363ef47a9f19cdf324d03f
#
_entry.id   56698551d0363ef47a9f19cdf324d03f
#
_cell.length_a   1.000
_cell.length_b   1.000
_cell.length_c   1.000
_cell.angle_alpha   90.00
_cell.angle_beta   90.00
_cell.angle_gamma   90.00
#
_symmetry.space_group_name_H-M   'P 1'
#
loop_
_entity.id
_entity.type
_entity.pdbx_description
1 polymer ?
#
loop_
_entity_poly.entity_id
_entity_poly.type
_entity_poly.pdbx_seq_one_letter_code
_entity_poly.pdbx_strand_id
1 'polypeptide(L)'
;MTVKELKAKAKELGLTGYSKLRKAELEELIAKTNMGKEELTLSDVKEIVPPIVSIYEYKNDEEWHELRSLGIGGSDIGALLGVNKWKSAINVYMDKTQGHENIENRFTHFGHKLEKVVFEEFVERHPTLKCYTVPYTIKRGACVANVDGMVYDPEKDKYGVLELKTTSEYNKEDWEGETVPQSYYAQVQHYLYVTGLSFAYIACLIGGNDYKQFYIERNLDDIDLIKETAEKFWKENVLKSVPPMLDGTDAYSKYLLERAEKEDDEVIELDELTTKGNEYKELKDKIEELEKELRLKEQEILLEMNNNSCKKAKAGDYKFTIVTTNRKSVDKKALEKDHGDLIEQVKVLEEQYTTIKQSSYLRVN
;
A
#
# COMPACT_ATOMS: atom_id res chain seq x y z
N MET A 1 10.73 -27.54 32.94
CA MET A 1 11.42 -26.46 33.68
C MET A 1 10.94 -26.38 35.12
N THR A 2 11.77 -26.00 36.07
CA THR A 2 11.36 -25.70 37.45
C THR A 2 10.66 -24.35 37.52
N VAL A 3 9.88 -24.10 38.58
CA VAL A 3 9.24 -22.77 38.78
C VAL A 3 10.25 -21.62 38.84
N LYS A 4 11.46 -21.89 39.34
CA LYS A 4 12.54 -20.90 39.41
C LYS A 4 13.08 -20.55 38.00
N GLU A 5 13.25 -21.53 37.13
CA GLU A 5 13.68 -21.33 35.76
C GLU A 5 12.59 -20.64 34.93
N LEU A 6 11.33 -20.99 35.12
CA LEU A 6 10.19 -20.32 34.48
C LEU A 6 10.09 -18.84 34.89
N LYS A 7 10.28 -18.53 36.18
CA LYS A 7 10.29 -17.15 36.66
C LYS A 7 11.48 -16.35 36.11
N ALA A 8 12.65 -16.97 35.98
CA ALA A 8 13.82 -16.34 35.36
C ALA A 8 13.53 -16.03 33.87
N LYS A 9 12.95 -16.97 33.15
CA LYS A 9 12.55 -16.79 31.75
C LYS A 9 11.45 -15.73 31.57
N ALA A 10 10.48 -15.71 32.48
CA ALA A 10 9.44 -14.65 32.47
C ALA A 10 10.03 -13.25 32.70
N LYS A 11 11.06 -13.13 33.56
CA LYS A 11 11.78 -11.89 33.78
C LYS A 11 12.60 -11.47 32.56
N GLU A 12 13.27 -12.39 31.90
CA GLU A 12 14.04 -12.17 30.67
C GLU A 12 13.12 -11.68 29.54
N LEU A 13 11.89 -12.22 29.46
CA LEU A 13 10.87 -11.81 28.51
C LEU A 13 10.14 -10.51 28.89
N GLY A 14 10.54 -9.84 29.97
CA GLY A 14 9.97 -8.56 30.42
C GLY A 14 8.53 -8.67 30.93
N LEU A 15 8.07 -9.87 31.31
CA LEU A 15 6.70 -10.10 31.78
C LEU A 15 6.47 -9.47 33.15
N THR A 16 5.24 -9.04 33.43
CA THR A 16 4.83 -8.49 34.72
C THR A 16 3.81 -9.44 35.38
N GLY A 17 3.66 -9.34 36.70
CA GLY A 17 2.64 -10.14 37.41
C GLY A 17 2.98 -11.62 37.64
N TYR A 18 4.08 -12.13 37.09
CA TYR A 18 4.46 -13.56 37.13
C TYR A 18 4.91 -14.09 38.50
N SER A 19 5.24 -13.20 39.45
CA SER A 19 5.88 -13.58 40.72
C SER A 19 5.02 -14.50 41.59
N LYS A 20 3.68 -14.45 41.49
CA LYS A 20 2.72 -15.24 42.27
C LYS A 20 2.16 -16.43 41.51
N LEU A 21 2.49 -16.62 40.25
CA LEU A 21 1.94 -17.68 39.41
C LEU A 21 2.53 -19.05 39.77
N ARG A 22 1.72 -20.09 39.65
CA ARG A 22 2.10 -21.50 39.77
C ARG A 22 2.77 -21.96 38.46
N LYS A 23 3.36 -23.16 38.51
CA LYS A 23 4.10 -23.72 37.38
C LYS A 23 3.30 -23.73 36.06
N ALA A 24 2.08 -24.25 36.08
CA ALA A 24 1.23 -24.30 34.89
C ALA A 24 0.87 -22.90 34.35
N GLU A 25 0.53 -21.97 35.24
CA GLU A 25 0.20 -20.58 34.90
C GLU A 25 1.43 -19.82 34.33
N LEU A 26 2.64 -20.15 34.81
CA LEU A 26 3.90 -19.60 34.29
C LEU A 26 4.23 -20.19 32.93
N GLU A 27 4.03 -21.51 32.75
CA GLU A 27 4.21 -22.17 31.48
C GLU A 27 3.23 -21.63 30.43
N GLU A 28 1.96 -21.40 30.82
CA GLU A 28 0.96 -20.78 29.96
C GLU A 28 1.29 -19.32 29.62
N LEU A 29 1.70 -18.53 30.64
CA LEU A 29 2.08 -17.13 30.43
C LEU A 29 3.29 -17.01 29.49
N ILE A 30 4.31 -17.85 29.69
CA ILE A 30 5.51 -17.89 28.85
C ILE A 30 5.16 -18.42 27.44
N ALA A 31 4.29 -19.44 27.35
CA ALA A 31 3.80 -19.95 26.07
C ALA A 31 3.04 -18.87 25.29
N LYS A 32 2.10 -18.15 25.95
CA LYS A 32 1.40 -17.02 25.33
C LYS A 32 2.33 -15.91 24.86
N THR A 33 3.43 -15.67 25.60
CA THR A 33 4.41 -14.63 25.23
C THR A 33 5.35 -15.08 24.10
N ASN A 34 5.61 -16.37 24.00
CA ASN A 34 6.35 -16.98 22.89
C ASN A 34 5.44 -17.31 21.69
N MET A 35 4.11 -17.32 21.88
CA MET A 35 3.17 -17.40 20.78
C MET A 35 3.41 -16.22 19.84
N GLY A 36 3.80 -16.51 18.62
CA GLY A 36 4.07 -15.49 17.61
C GLY A 36 5.47 -14.86 17.64
N LYS A 37 6.43 -15.38 18.41
CA LYS A 37 7.84 -14.96 18.40
C LYS A 37 8.79 -16.02 17.82
N GLU A 38 8.26 -17.17 17.42
CA GLU A 38 9.08 -18.19 16.78
C GLU A 38 9.36 -17.75 15.34
N GLU A 39 10.65 -17.68 15.02
CA GLU A 39 11.14 -17.38 13.68
C GLU A 39 11.50 -18.70 13.01
N LEU A 40 11.06 -18.90 11.77
CA LEU A 40 11.47 -20.07 11.00
C LEU A 40 12.94 -19.94 10.63
N THR A 41 13.68 -21.01 10.86
CA THR A 41 15.07 -21.09 10.39
C THR A 41 15.10 -21.32 8.87
N LEU A 42 16.26 -21.04 8.27
CA LEU A 42 16.48 -21.34 6.84
C LEU A 42 16.21 -22.81 6.50
N SER A 43 16.52 -23.74 7.43
CA SER A 43 16.24 -25.18 7.26
C SER A 43 14.75 -25.44 7.22
N ASP A 44 13.99 -24.85 8.15
CA ASP A 44 12.53 -25.03 8.20
C ASP A 44 11.88 -24.51 6.91
N VAL A 45 12.27 -23.30 6.45
CA VAL A 45 11.73 -22.73 5.21
C VAL A 45 12.05 -23.61 4.02
N LYS A 46 13.26 -24.20 3.92
CA LYS A 46 13.63 -25.13 2.84
C LYS A 46 12.82 -26.42 2.82
N GLU A 47 12.35 -26.88 3.98
CA GLU A 47 11.48 -28.05 4.09
C GLU A 47 10.02 -27.72 3.72
N ILE A 48 9.59 -26.49 3.99
CA ILE A 48 8.21 -26.04 3.78
C ILE A 48 7.94 -25.70 2.30
N VAL A 49 8.88 -24.99 1.65
CA VAL A 49 8.70 -24.50 0.27
C VAL A 49 9.27 -25.47 -0.75
N PRO A 50 8.77 -25.46 -2.02
CA PRO A 50 9.25 -26.39 -3.03
C PRO A 50 10.73 -26.13 -3.39
N PRO A 51 11.50 -27.17 -3.73
CA PRO A 51 12.95 -27.06 -3.97
C PRO A 51 13.33 -26.23 -5.21
N ILE A 52 12.36 -25.83 -6.01
CA ILE A 52 12.57 -24.99 -7.21
C ILE A 52 12.83 -23.51 -6.85
N VAL A 53 12.60 -23.10 -5.60
CA VAL A 53 12.78 -21.71 -5.17
C VAL A 53 14.20 -21.46 -4.66
N SER A 54 14.65 -20.20 -4.77
CA SER A 54 15.83 -19.72 -4.06
C SER A 54 15.40 -18.93 -2.83
N ILE A 55 16.13 -19.07 -1.73
CA ILE A 55 15.85 -18.41 -0.46
C ILE A 55 17.06 -17.55 -0.10
N TYR A 56 16.82 -16.29 0.21
CA TYR A 56 17.83 -15.31 0.56
C TYR A 56 17.56 -14.74 1.95
N GLU A 57 18.56 -14.73 2.80
CA GLU A 57 18.54 -14.08 4.10
C GLU A 57 18.92 -12.60 3.94
N TYR A 58 18.32 -11.73 4.75
CA TYR A 58 18.68 -10.31 4.85
C TYR A 58 18.84 -9.93 6.32
N LYS A 59 19.71 -8.97 6.59
CA LYS A 59 20.08 -8.54 7.95
C LYS A 59 19.56 -7.16 8.31
N ASN A 60 19.15 -6.40 7.30
CA ASN A 60 18.70 -5.02 7.45
C ASN A 60 17.75 -4.64 6.30
N ASP A 61 17.15 -3.47 6.41
CA ASP A 61 16.20 -2.95 5.43
C ASP A 61 16.83 -2.70 4.06
N GLU A 62 18.12 -2.33 4.00
CA GLU A 62 18.84 -2.09 2.75
C GLU A 62 18.97 -3.39 1.94
N GLU A 63 19.48 -4.46 2.56
CA GLU A 63 19.55 -5.79 1.94
C GLU A 63 18.17 -6.31 1.54
N TRP A 64 17.15 -6.07 2.35
CA TRP A 64 15.77 -6.42 2.04
C TRP A 64 15.25 -5.69 0.79
N HIS A 65 15.53 -4.38 0.65
CA HIS A 65 15.19 -3.62 -0.55
C HIS A 65 15.91 -4.14 -1.80
N GLU A 66 17.21 -4.45 -1.66
CA GLU A 66 17.99 -5.05 -2.76
C GLU A 66 17.38 -6.38 -3.22
N LEU A 67 17.04 -7.27 -2.29
CA LEU A 67 16.43 -8.56 -2.62
C LEU A 67 15.04 -8.41 -3.27
N ARG A 68 14.26 -7.42 -2.87
CA ARG A 68 12.98 -7.08 -3.53
C ARG A 68 13.16 -6.61 -4.97
N SER A 69 14.29 -6.04 -5.31
CA SER A 69 14.58 -5.62 -6.70
C SER A 69 14.86 -6.78 -7.65
N LEU A 70 15.15 -7.98 -7.12
CA LEU A 70 15.50 -9.17 -7.90
C LEU A 70 14.31 -9.81 -8.65
N GLY A 71 13.10 -9.29 -8.49
CA GLY A 71 11.91 -9.81 -9.16
C GLY A 71 10.66 -8.97 -8.87
N ILE A 72 9.54 -9.43 -9.39
CA ILE A 72 8.23 -8.85 -9.14
C ILE A 72 7.74 -9.31 -7.77
N GLY A 73 7.45 -8.37 -6.87
CA GLY A 73 6.93 -8.64 -5.52
C GLY A 73 5.41 -8.76 -5.48
N GLY A 74 4.87 -9.26 -4.36
CA GLY A 74 3.42 -9.38 -4.17
C GLY A 74 2.69 -8.03 -4.24
N SER A 75 3.28 -6.96 -3.70
CA SER A 75 2.70 -5.61 -3.81
C SER A 75 2.76 -5.02 -5.23
N ASP A 76 3.63 -5.55 -6.11
CA ASP A 76 3.78 -5.09 -7.49
C ASP A 76 2.74 -5.71 -8.41
N ILE A 77 2.34 -6.96 -8.14
CA ILE A 77 1.47 -7.71 -9.05
C ILE A 77 0.10 -7.06 -9.22
N GLY A 78 -0.47 -6.47 -8.16
CA GLY A 78 -1.72 -5.72 -8.25
C GLY A 78 -1.64 -4.51 -9.18
N ALA A 79 -0.47 -3.85 -9.27
CA ALA A 79 -0.23 -2.76 -10.20
C ALA A 79 -0.13 -3.26 -11.65
N LEU A 80 0.53 -4.39 -11.88
CA LEU A 80 0.65 -4.99 -13.22
C LEU A 80 -0.67 -5.53 -13.76
N LEU A 81 -1.56 -5.97 -12.86
CA LEU A 81 -2.92 -6.42 -13.20
C LEU A 81 -3.94 -5.27 -13.30
N GLY A 82 -3.52 -4.02 -13.01
CA GLY A 82 -4.40 -2.85 -13.05
C GLY A 82 -5.43 -2.79 -11.92
N VAL A 83 -5.28 -3.56 -10.84
CA VAL A 83 -6.19 -3.61 -9.70
C VAL A 83 -5.70 -2.83 -8.48
N ASN A 84 -4.54 -2.20 -8.58
CA ASN A 84 -4.01 -1.33 -7.53
C ASN A 84 -4.42 0.13 -7.79
N LYS A 85 -5.11 0.76 -6.83
CA LYS A 85 -5.57 2.16 -6.93
C LYS A 85 -4.43 3.19 -6.82
N TRP A 86 -3.25 2.79 -6.29
CA TRP A 86 -2.19 3.70 -5.86
C TRP A 86 -0.88 3.55 -6.66
N LYS A 87 -0.72 2.44 -7.34
CA LYS A 87 0.49 2.08 -8.07
C LYS A 87 0.12 1.51 -9.43
N SER A 88 0.83 1.89 -10.47
CA SER A 88 0.64 1.40 -11.83
C SER A 88 1.89 0.68 -12.35
N ALA A 89 1.81 0.10 -13.54
CA ALA A 89 2.92 -0.63 -14.16
C ALA A 89 4.18 0.22 -14.34
N ILE A 90 4.04 1.53 -14.63
CA ILE A 90 5.20 2.42 -14.75
C ILE A 90 5.93 2.61 -13.41
N ASN A 91 5.22 2.66 -12.29
CA ASN A 91 5.87 2.73 -10.98
C ASN A 91 6.68 1.47 -10.70
N VAL A 92 6.14 0.28 -11.02
CA VAL A 92 6.88 -0.98 -10.88
C VAL A 92 8.13 -0.98 -11.77
N TYR A 93 8.00 -0.50 -13.01
CA TYR A 93 9.13 -0.39 -13.94
C TYR A 93 10.24 0.51 -13.38
N MET A 94 9.88 1.70 -12.88
CA MET A 94 10.82 2.63 -12.28
C MET A 94 11.52 2.02 -11.06
N ASP A 95 10.77 1.44 -10.15
CA ASP A 95 11.30 0.77 -8.95
C ASP A 95 12.33 -0.33 -9.31
N LYS A 96 12.09 -1.09 -10.38
CA LYS A 96 12.97 -2.21 -10.78
C LYS A 96 14.15 -1.79 -11.65
N THR A 97 14.12 -0.63 -12.32
CA THR A 97 15.16 -0.20 -13.25
C THR A 97 16.00 0.98 -12.77
N GLN A 98 15.45 1.81 -11.88
CA GLN A 98 16.10 3.02 -11.39
C GLN A 98 16.41 2.97 -9.88
N GLY A 99 15.90 1.95 -9.21
CA GLY A 99 15.96 1.80 -7.76
C GLY A 99 14.70 2.37 -7.07
N HIS A 100 14.43 1.83 -5.91
CA HIS A 100 13.27 2.25 -5.12
C HIS A 100 13.62 3.52 -4.34
N GLU A 101 12.93 4.63 -4.61
CA GLU A 101 12.97 5.78 -3.70
C GLU A 101 12.18 5.40 -2.43
N ASN A 102 12.89 5.24 -1.34
CA ASN A 102 12.27 4.95 -0.05
C ASN A 102 11.59 6.21 0.49
N ILE A 103 10.41 6.53 -0.02
CA ILE A 103 9.59 7.62 0.50
C ILE A 103 8.82 7.08 1.70
N GLU A 104 9.48 7.07 2.86
CA GLU A 104 8.80 6.80 4.11
C GLU A 104 7.75 7.90 4.36
N ASN A 105 6.49 7.50 4.40
CA ASN A 105 5.39 8.37 4.79
C ASN A 105 4.76 7.87 6.10
N ARG A 106 3.91 8.70 6.71
CA ARG A 106 3.27 8.35 7.99
C ARG A 106 2.49 7.03 7.95
N PHE A 107 1.95 6.64 6.81
CA PHE A 107 1.15 5.42 6.69
C PHE A 107 2.04 4.18 6.64
N THR A 108 3.13 4.21 5.87
CA THR A 108 4.12 3.12 5.84
C THR A 108 4.81 2.97 7.19
N HIS A 109 5.20 4.08 7.81
CA HIS A 109 5.84 4.07 9.13
C HIS A 109 4.96 3.43 10.21
N PHE A 110 3.69 3.85 10.31
CA PHE A 110 2.76 3.24 11.28
C PHE A 110 2.32 1.85 10.85
N GLY A 111 2.25 1.56 9.54
CA GLY A 111 2.01 0.21 9.03
C GLY A 111 2.99 -0.79 9.63
N HIS A 112 4.29 -0.59 9.44
CA HIS A 112 5.34 -1.46 9.97
C HIS A 112 5.27 -1.59 11.51
N LYS A 113 5.01 -0.49 12.24
CA LYS A 113 4.88 -0.55 13.69
C LYS A 113 3.69 -1.36 14.19
N LEU A 114 2.60 -1.33 13.45
CA LEU A 114 1.36 -2.00 13.80
C LEU A 114 1.31 -3.46 13.31
N GLU A 115 2.15 -3.87 12.37
CA GLU A 115 2.24 -5.27 11.91
C GLU A 115 2.36 -6.24 13.09
N LYS A 116 3.23 -5.90 14.07
CA LYS A 116 3.37 -6.71 15.27
C LYS A 116 2.08 -6.83 16.07
N VAL A 117 1.30 -5.76 16.18
CA VAL A 117 0.03 -5.75 16.90
C VAL A 117 -0.99 -6.62 16.18
N VAL A 118 -1.07 -6.52 14.84
CA VAL A 118 -1.96 -7.34 14.02
C VAL A 118 -1.57 -8.82 14.10
N PHE A 119 -0.28 -9.11 14.11
CA PHE A 119 0.24 -10.47 14.26
C PHE A 119 -0.14 -11.06 15.62
N GLU A 120 0.08 -10.34 16.71
CA GLU A 120 -0.26 -10.77 18.08
C GLU A 120 -1.78 -11.01 18.21
N GLU A 121 -2.61 -10.12 17.67
CA GLU A 121 -4.08 -10.28 17.66
C GLU A 121 -4.52 -11.52 16.85
N PHE A 122 -3.87 -11.78 15.70
CA PHE A 122 -4.14 -12.98 14.93
C PHE A 122 -3.81 -14.26 15.71
N VAL A 123 -2.66 -14.29 16.37
CA VAL A 123 -2.24 -15.42 17.22
C VAL A 123 -3.22 -15.67 18.38
N GLU A 124 -3.67 -14.61 19.05
CA GLU A 124 -4.64 -14.73 20.14
C GLU A 124 -5.97 -15.33 19.69
N ARG A 125 -6.41 -14.97 18.48
CA ARG A 125 -7.67 -15.49 17.90
C ARG A 125 -7.56 -16.92 17.38
N HIS A 126 -6.35 -17.39 17.10
CA HIS A 126 -6.08 -18.72 16.55
C HIS A 126 -5.17 -19.57 17.44
N PRO A 127 -5.59 -19.93 18.66
CA PRO A 127 -4.76 -20.67 19.62
C PRO A 127 -4.36 -22.07 19.16
N THR A 128 -5.02 -22.60 18.13
CA THR A 128 -4.69 -23.93 17.55
C THR A 128 -3.64 -23.85 16.43
N LEU A 129 -3.45 -22.68 15.83
CA LEU A 129 -2.46 -22.47 14.78
C LEU A 129 -1.10 -22.15 15.39
N LYS A 130 -0.02 -22.61 14.75
CA LYS A 130 1.33 -22.14 15.07
C LYS A 130 1.74 -21.08 14.06
N CYS A 131 2.09 -19.89 14.55
CA CYS A 131 2.40 -18.74 13.72
C CYS A 131 3.89 -18.41 13.85
N TYR A 132 4.53 -18.10 12.73
CA TYR A 132 5.96 -17.87 12.62
C TYR A 132 6.24 -16.61 11.82
N THR A 133 7.30 -15.88 12.19
CA THR A 133 7.88 -14.83 11.34
C THR A 133 8.88 -15.45 10.35
N VAL A 134 9.05 -14.82 9.18
CA VAL A 134 9.85 -15.35 8.08
C VAL A 134 10.81 -14.27 7.57
N PRO A 135 12.05 -14.19 8.07
CA PRO A 135 13.03 -13.16 7.69
C PRO A 135 13.80 -13.54 6.41
N TYR A 136 13.09 -14.03 5.41
CA TYR A 136 13.69 -14.48 4.16
C TYR A 136 12.93 -13.95 2.95
N THR A 137 13.67 -13.60 1.91
CA THR A 137 13.11 -13.40 0.57
C THR A 137 13.11 -14.74 -0.18
N ILE A 138 11.95 -15.16 -0.64
CA ILE A 138 11.77 -16.38 -1.42
C ILE A 138 11.58 -16.00 -2.87
N LYS A 139 12.34 -16.58 -3.79
CA LYS A 139 12.31 -16.27 -5.23
C LYS A 139 11.94 -17.49 -6.06
N ARG A 140 10.98 -17.32 -6.96
CA ARG A 140 10.59 -18.32 -7.96
C ARG A 140 10.48 -17.68 -9.34
N GLY A 141 11.39 -18.01 -10.25
CA GLY A 141 11.43 -17.39 -11.56
C GLY A 141 11.62 -15.87 -11.48
N ALA A 142 10.72 -15.12 -12.10
CA ALA A 142 10.71 -13.65 -12.07
C ALA A 142 10.04 -13.06 -10.82
N CYS A 143 9.52 -13.88 -9.91
CA CYS A 143 8.74 -13.46 -8.75
C CYS A 143 9.52 -13.58 -7.44
N VAL A 144 9.32 -12.62 -6.53
CA VAL A 144 9.85 -12.63 -5.17
C VAL A 144 8.73 -12.48 -4.14
N ALA A 145 8.85 -13.14 -3.01
CA ALA A 145 7.94 -13.05 -1.88
C ALA A 145 8.70 -12.73 -0.60
N ASN A 146 8.22 -11.71 0.10
CA ASN A 146 8.55 -11.39 1.48
C ASN A 146 7.23 -11.46 2.24
N VAL A 147 6.98 -12.59 2.88
CA VAL A 147 5.74 -12.82 3.62
C VAL A 147 5.88 -12.30 5.04
N ASP A 148 4.83 -11.70 5.60
CA ASP A 148 4.86 -11.18 6.97
C ASP A 148 4.92 -12.33 7.99
N GLY A 149 4.37 -13.49 7.63
CA GLY A 149 4.46 -14.70 8.42
C GLY A 149 4.02 -15.96 7.69
N MET A 150 4.24 -17.09 8.35
CA MET A 150 3.68 -18.40 7.98
C MET A 150 2.90 -18.98 9.15
N VAL A 151 1.84 -19.69 8.83
CA VAL A 151 1.01 -20.42 9.80
C VAL A 151 1.04 -21.89 9.51
N TYR A 152 1.19 -22.71 10.55
CA TYR A 152 1.01 -24.16 10.46
C TYR A 152 -0.34 -24.53 11.09
N ASP A 153 -1.16 -25.18 10.33
CA ASP A 153 -2.45 -25.74 10.77
C ASP A 153 -2.28 -27.21 11.11
N PRO A 154 -2.29 -27.59 12.41
CA PRO A 154 -2.08 -28.98 12.82
C PRO A 154 -3.22 -29.92 12.41
N GLU A 155 -4.44 -29.39 12.21
CA GLU A 155 -5.58 -30.21 11.79
C GLU A 155 -5.45 -30.62 10.31
N LYS A 156 -4.91 -29.74 9.49
CA LYS A 156 -4.69 -29.98 8.06
C LYS A 156 -3.31 -30.56 7.76
N ASP A 157 -2.40 -30.51 8.75
CA ASP A 157 -0.96 -30.81 8.59
C ASP A 157 -0.34 -30.03 7.41
N LYS A 158 -0.59 -28.70 7.37
CA LYS A 158 -0.18 -27.81 6.27
C LYS A 158 0.27 -26.46 6.75
N TYR A 159 1.21 -25.89 6.00
CA TYR A 159 1.59 -24.50 6.13
C TYR A 159 0.78 -23.61 5.19
N GLY A 160 0.51 -22.38 5.63
CA GLY A 160 -0.09 -21.29 4.87
C GLY A 160 0.69 -19.98 5.04
N VAL A 161 0.38 -19.00 4.21
CA VAL A 161 0.92 -17.63 4.32
C VAL A 161 0.08 -16.83 5.30
N LEU A 162 0.71 -15.95 6.07
CA LEU A 162 0.04 -14.90 6.84
C LEU A 162 0.48 -13.54 6.29
N GLU A 163 -0.49 -12.75 5.88
CA GLU A 163 -0.31 -11.38 5.43
C GLU A 163 -0.98 -10.42 6.38
N LEU A 164 -0.29 -9.36 6.77
CA LEU A 164 -0.75 -8.38 7.76
C LEU A 164 -1.01 -7.03 7.10
N LYS A 165 -2.14 -6.43 7.40
CA LYS A 165 -2.52 -5.13 6.85
C LYS A 165 -3.01 -4.18 7.93
N THR A 166 -2.76 -2.91 7.68
CA THR A 166 -3.39 -1.81 8.41
C THR A 166 -3.99 -0.83 7.40
N THR A 167 -5.15 -0.31 7.72
CA THR A 167 -5.79 0.70 6.86
C THR A 167 -6.55 1.73 7.70
N SER A 168 -6.87 2.87 7.09
CA SER A 168 -7.65 3.89 7.75
C SER A 168 -9.15 3.53 7.75
N GLU A 169 -9.90 4.15 8.67
CA GLU A 169 -11.37 4.02 8.74
C GLU A 169 -12.06 4.42 7.43
N TYR A 170 -11.45 5.34 6.65
CA TYR A 170 -11.98 5.79 5.35
C TYR A 170 -12.03 4.68 4.28
N ASN A 171 -11.23 3.63 4.43
CA ASN A 171 -11.19 2.50 3.50
C ASN A 171 -11.95 1.28 4.03
N LYS A 172 -12.75 1.45 5.09
CA LYS A 172 -13.48 0.36 5.73
C LYS A 172 -14.41 -0.39 4.76
N GLU A 173 -15.07 0.34 3.88
CA GLU A 173 -15.99 -0.22 2.89
C GLU A 173 -15.29 -1.22 1.95
N ASP A 174 -14.02 -1.02 1.63
CA ASP A 174 -13.23 -1.95 0.81
C ASP A 174 -13.00 -3.32 1.49
N TRP A 175 -13.27 -3.41 2.81
CA TRP A 175 -13.08 -4.60 3.64
C TRP A 175 -14.41 -5.16 4.17
N GLU A 176 -15.54 -4.69 3.66
CA GLU A 176 -16.85 -5.23 4.05
C GLU A 176 -17.19 -6.48 3.23
N GLY A 177 -17.94 -7.39 3.87
CA GLY A 177 -18.31 -8.68 3.26
C GLY A 177 -17.28 -9.79 3.50
N GLU A 178 -17.25 -10.75 2.59
CA GLU A 178 -16.43 -11.97 2.69
C GLU A 178 -15.16 -11.91 1.80
N THR A 179 -14.91 -10.79 1.14
CA THR A 179 -13.80 -10.62 0.19
C THR A 179 -12.84 -9.53 0.65
N VAL A 180 -11.59 -9.65 0.22
CA VAL A 180 -10.55 -8.63 0.41
C VAL A 180 -10.41 -7.76 -0.84
N PRO A 181 -9.84 -6.53 -0.74
CA PRO A 181 -9.51 -5.74 -1.92
C PRO A 181 -8.69 -6.54 -2.93
N GLN A 182 -9.03 -6.42 -4.22
CA GLN A 182 -8.44 -7.22 -5.29
C GLN A 182 -6.91 -7.15 -5.35
N SER A 183 -6.32 -6.00 -5.01
CA SER A 183 -4.86 -5.83 -4.96
C SER A 183 -4.21 -6.72 -3.89
N TYR A 184 -4.85 -6.90 -2.74
CA TYR A 184 -4.35 -7.77 -1.67
C TYR A 184 -4.63 -9.24 -1.95
N TYR A 185 -5.77 -9.54 -2.59
CA TYR A 185 -6.02 -10.89 -3.10
C TYR A 185 -4.92 -11.32 -4.10
N ALA A 186 -4.62 -10.48 -5.08
CA ALA A 186 -3.55 -10.74 -6.05
C ALA A 186 -2.18 -10.90 -5.36
N GLN A 187 -1.87 -10.07 -4.36
CA GLN A 187 -0.64 -10.18 -3.57
C GLN A 187 -0.52 -11.54 -2.89
N VAL A 188 -1.59 -12.01 -2.27
CA VAL A 188 -1.60 -13.30 -1.57
C VAL A 188 -1.52 -14.48 -2.53
N GLN A 189 -2.25 -14.47 -3.65
CA GLN A 189 -2.12 -15.50 -4.69
C GLN A 189 -0.70 -15.53 -5.27
N HIS A 190 -0.05 -14.38 -5.42
CA HIS A 190 1.36 -14.30 -5.80
C HIS A 190 2.27 -14.98 -4.75
N TYR A 191 2.03 -14.76 -3.46
CA TYR A 191 2.78 -15.43 -2.41
C TYR A 191 2.56 -16.95 -2.41
N LEU A 192 1.32 -17.39 -2.62
CA LEU A 192 0.99 -18.81 -2.77
C LEU A 192 1.64 -19.43 -4.02
N TYR A 193 1.82 -18.66 -5.10
CA TYR A 193 2.62 -19.10 -6.25
C TYR A 193 4.08 -19.30 -5.88
N VAL A 194 4.71 -18.27 -5.28
CA VAL A 194 6.15 -18.31 -4.99
C VAL A 194 6.49 -19.36 -3.95
N THR A 195 5.74 -19.44 -2.86
CA THR A 195 5.97 -20.36 -1.75
C THR A 195 5.49 -21.79 -2.00
N GLY A 196 4.58 -21.98 -2.96
CA GLY A 196 3.95 -23.27 -3.22
C GLY A 196 2.89 -23.68 -2.19
N LEU A 197 2.59 -22.83 -1.21
CA LEU A 197 1.63 -23.12 -0.15
C LEU A 197 0.19 -23.12 -0.67
N SER A 198 -0.73 -23.76 0.06
CA SER A 198 -2.09 -24.04 -0.42
C SER A 198 -3.15 -23.07 0.07
N PHE A 199 -2.87 -22.28 1.10
CA PHE A 199 -3.78 -21.29 1.66
C PHE A 199 -3.04 -20.11 2.28
N ALA A 200 -3.79 -19.06 2.56
CA ALA A 200 -3.30 -17.90 3.29
C ALA A 200 -4.39 -17.32 4.20
N TYR A 201 -3.93 -16.57 5.19
CA TYR A 201 -4.74 -15.63 5.93
C TYR A 201 -4.31 -14.20 5.61
N ILE A 202 -5.27 -13.31 5.49
CA ILE A 202 -5.05 -11.87 5.53
C ILE A 202 -5.69 -11.36 6.83
N ALA A 203 -4.90 -10.73 7.68
CA ALA A 203 -5.38 -10.07 8.89
C ALA A 203 -5.23 -8.54 8.72
N CYS A 204 -6.29 -7.78 9.00
CA CYS A 204 -6.31 -6.34 8.81
C CYS A 204 -6.84 -5.61 10.03
N LEU A 205 -6.11 -4.56 10.48
CA LEU A 205 -6.54 -3.62 11.49
C LEU A 205 -7.00 -2.32 10.82
N ILE A 206 -8.29 -2.02 10.90
CA ILE A 206 -8.94 -0.87 10.28
C ILE A 206 -9.13 0.22 11.32
N GLY A 207 -8.69 1.44 11.04
CA GLY A 207 -8.86 2.59 11.95
C GLY A 207 -8.18 2.42 13.31
N GLY A 208 -7.36 1.38 13.50
CA GLY A 208 -6.65 1.08 14.73
C GLY A 208 -7.45 0.28 15.79
N ASN A 209 -8.69 -0.10 15.52
CA ASN A 209 -9.57 -0.77 16.49
C ASN A 209 -10.58 -1.77 15.90
N ASP A 210 -10.75 -1.83 14.59
CA ASP A 210 -11.62 -2.81 13.92
C ASP A 210 -10.74 -3.87 13.24
N TYR A 211 -10.78 -5.09 13.77
CA TYR A 211 -9.98 -6.21 13.26
C TYR A 211 -10.80 -7.11 12.37
N LYS A 212 -10.30 -7.40 11.19
CA LYS A 212 -10.87 -8.37 10.25
C LYS A 212 -9.83 -9.37 9.79
N GLN A 213 -10.28 -10.56 9.41
CA GLN A 213 -9.43 -11.60 8.84
C GLN A 213 -10.18 -12.38 7.78
N PHE A 214 -9.42 -12.88 6.81
CA PHE A 214 -9.94 -13.62 5.67
C PHE A 214 -9.07 -14.83 5.42
N TYR A 215 -9.72 -15.96 5.15
CA TYR A 215 -9.06 -17.19 4.70
C TYR A 215 -9.14 -17.26 3.18
N ILE A 216 -8.02 -17.49 2.52
CA ILE A 216 -7.90 -17.49 1.06
C ILE A 216 -7.26 -18.80 0.63
N GLU A 217 -7.93 -19.54 -0.22
CA GLU A 217 -7.39 -20.73 -0.84
C GLU A 217 -6.58 -20.38 -2.10
N ARG A 218 -5.64 -21.23 -2.42
CA ARG A 218 -4.86 -21.13 -3.64
C ARG A 218 -5.75 -21.36 -4.86
N ASN A 219 -5.76 -20.39 -5.77
CA ASN A 219 -6.47 -20.46 -7.04
C ASN A 219 -5.45 -20.63 -8.18
N LEU A 220 -5.53 -21.74 -8.92
CA LEU A 220 -4.55 -22.05 -9.96
C LEU A 220 -4.71 -21.15 -11.19
N ASP A 221 -5.93 -20.81 -11.57
CA ASP A 221 -6.20 -19.95 -12.74
C ASP A 221 -5.66 -18.54 -12.51
N ASP A 222 -5.91 -17.98 -11.32
CA ASP A 222 -5.37 -16.67 -10.95
C ASP A 222 -3.84 -16.70 -10.85
N ILE A 223 -3.27 -17.79 -10.32
CA ILE A 223 -1.82 -17.96 -10.22
C ILE A 223 -1.17 -18.04 -11.62
N ASP A 224 -1.78 -18.71 -12.56
CA ASP A 224 -1.24 -18.79 -13.92
C ASP A 224 -1.24 -17.40 -14.58
N LEU A 225 -2.31 -16.61 -14.42
CA LEU A 225 -2.37 -15.22 -14.88
C LEU A 225 -1.30 -14.35 -14.20
N ILE A 226 -1.13 -14.47 -12.89
CA ILE A 226 -0.11 -13.75 -12.11
C ILE A 226 1.28 -14.08 -12.61
N LYS A 227 1.58 -15.35 -12.78
CA LYS A 227 2.86 -15.84 -13.28
C LYS A 227 3.17 -15.31 -14.67
N GLU A 228 2.24 -15.49 -15.62
CA GLU A 228 2.41 -15.01 -16.99
C GLU A 228 2.63 -13.49 -17.04
N THR A 229 1.84 -12.73 -16.29
CA THR A 229 1.96 -11.28 -16.19
C THR A 229 3.33 -10.86 -15.65
N ALA A 230 3.77 -11.46 -14.55
CA ALA A 230 5.04 -11.16 -13.93
C ALA A 230 6.23 -11.53 -14.83
N GLU A 231 6.23 -12.74 -15.42
CA GLU A 231 7.28 -13.22 -16.31
C GLU A 231 7.40 -12.36 -17.58
N LYS A 232 6.26 -12.01 -18.19
CA LYS A 232 6.21 -11.14 -19.36
C LYS A 232 6.76 -9.75 -19.04
N PHE A 233 6.25 -9.13 -17.97
CA PHE A 233 6.71 -7.79 -17.58
C PHE A 233 8.20 -7.77 -17.25
N TRP A 234 8.68 -8.76 -16.50
CA TRP A 234 10.09 -8.87 -16.16
C TRP A 234 10.97 -8.98 -17.42
N LYS A 235 10.60 -9.89 -18.33
CA LYS A 235 11.36 -10.17 -19.55
C LYS A 235 11.32 -9.01 -20.57
N GLU A 236 10.13 -8.42 -20.78
CA GLU A 236 9.90 -7.48 -21.86
C GLU A 236 10.14 -6.02 -21.46
N ASN A 237 9.91 -5.68 -20.20
CA ASN A 237 10.06 -4.33 -19.70
C ASN A 237 11.34 -4.17 -18.87
N VAL A 238 11.49 -4.94 -17.79
CA VAL A 238 12.61 -4.74 -16.86
C VAL A 238 13.95 -5.11 -17.50
N LEU A 239 14.10 -6.35 -17.99
CA LEU A 239 15.37 -6.83 -18.55
C LEU A 239 15.77 -6.10 -19.85
N LYS A 240 14.81 -5.64 -20.62
CA LYS A 240 15.07 -4.88 -21.86
C LYS A 240 15.16 -3.38 -21.65
N SER A 241 14.89 -2.89 -20.44
CA SER A 241 14.79 -1.47 -20.13
C SER A 241 13.80 -0.72 -21.05
N VAL A 242 12.67 -1.37 -21.36
CA VAL A 242 11.59 -0.82 -22.16
C VAL A 242 10.41 -0.49 -21.26
N PRO A 243 9.96 0.77 -21.18
CA PRO A 243 8.80 1.13 -20.38
C PRO A 243 7.55 0.34 -20.78
N PRO A 244 6.61 0.09 -19.86
CA PRO A 244 5.33 -0.51 -20.20
C PRO A 244 4.50 0.39 -21.13
N MET A 245 3.39 -0.12 -21.62
CA MET A 245 2.47 0.68 -22.43
C MET A 245 1.84 1.82 -21.60
N LEU A 246 1.48 2.91 -22.30
CA LEU A 246 0.77 4.04 -21.69
C LEU A 246 -0.52 3.55 -21.01
N ASP A 247 -0.72 3.96 -19.75
CA ASP A 247 -1.84 3.54 -18.92
C ASP A 247 -2.77 4.69 -18.48
N GLY A 248 -2.46 5.92 -18.92
CA GLY A 248 -3.25 7.12 -18.61
C GLY A 248 -3.11 7.60 -17.16
N THR A 249 -2.19 7.06 -16.37
CA THR A 249 -1.98 7.48 -14.98
C THR A 249 -1.14 8.74 -14.86
N ASP A 250 -1.34 9.49 -13.76
CA ASP A 250 -0.49 10.65 -13.42
C ASP A 250 0.97 10.24 -13.25
N ALA A 251 1.23 9.04 -12.75
CA ALA A 251 2.57 8.50 -12.60
C ALA A 251 3.29 8.35 -13.95
N TYR A 252 2.57 7.89 -14.98
CA TYR A 252 3.14 7.78 -16.31
C TYR A 252 3.37 9.17 -16.94
N SER A 253 2.43 10.09 -16.72
CA SER A 253 2.60 11.49 -17.19
C SER A 253 3.84 12.13 -16.56
N LYS A 254 4.02 11.96 -15.24
CA LYS A 254 5.21 12.44 -14.52
C LYS A 254 6.50 11.84 -15.10
N TYR A 255 6.52 10.51 -15.29
CA TYR A 255 7.66 9.82 -15.90
C TYR A 255 8.06 10.37 -17.28
N LEU A 256 7.08 10.70 -18.13
CA LEU A 256 7.33 11.30 -19.44
C LEU A 256 7.84 12.74 -19.34
N LEU A 257 7.24 13.55 -18.45
CA LEU A 257 7.65 14.94 -18.24
C LEU A 257 9.08 15.04 -17.72
N GLU A 258 9.49 14.22 -16.76
CA GLU A 258 10.87 14.18 -16.24
C GLU A 258 11.91 13.82 -17.31
N ARG A 259 11.50 13.16 -18.39
CA ARG A 259 12.37 12.81 -19.52
C ARG A 259 12.34 13.80 -20.67
N ALA A 260 11.33 14.63 -20.71
CA ALA A 260 11.20 15.70 -21.71
C ALA A 260 12.07 16.92 -21.40
N GLU A 261 12.72 16.98 -20.25
CA GLU A 261 13.60 18.08 -19.85
C GLU A 261 14.90 18.09 -20.68
N LYS A 262 14.78 18.55 -21.92
CA LYS A 262 15.91 19.09 -22.66
C LYS A 262 15.68 20.58 -22.81
N GLU A 263 16.68 21.35 -22.44
CA GLU A 263 16.73 22.81 -22.40
C GLU A 263 16.63 23.50 -23.80
N ASP A 264 15.89 22.92 -24.71
CA ASP A 264 15.77 23.46 -26.04
C ASP A 264 14.36 24.05 -26.23
N ASP A 265 14.30 25.40 -26.22
CA ASP A 265 13.08 26.16 -26.49
C ASP A 265 12.75 26.22 -28.01
N GLU A 266 13.46 25.47 -28.85
CA GLU A 266 13.15 25.41 -30.27
C GLU A 266 11.84 24.69 -30.56
N VAL A 267 10.98 25.37 -31.31
CA VAL A 267 9.71 24.78 -31.77
C VAL A 267 9.99 23.83 -32.93
N ILE A 268 9.74 22.56 -32.73
CA ILE A 268 9.83 21.52 -33.76
C ILE A 268 8.43 21.27 -34.29
N GLU A 269 8.27 21.27 -35.63
CA GLU A 269 7.02 20.88 -36.27
C GLU A 269 6.90 19.35 -36.30
N LEU A 270 5.85 18.82 -35.66
CA LEU A 270 5.53 17.39 -35.59
C LEU A 270 4.09 17.17 -36.09
N ASP A 271 3.94 16.95 -37.39
CA ASP A 271 2.63 16.74 -38.04
C ASP A 271 1.81 15.61 -37.39
N GLU A 272 2.51 14.60 -36.89
CA GLU A 272 1.89 13.45 -36.17
C GLU A 272 1.10 13.85 -34.94
N LEU A 273 1.39 14.99 -34.33
CA LEU A 273 0.69 15.50 -33.16
C LEU A 273 -0.64 16.18 -33.49
N THR A 274 -0.90 16.52 -34.76
CA THR A 274 -2.13 17.23 -35.17
C THR A 274 -3.37 16.41 -34.84
N THR A 275 -3.38 15.12 -35.18
CA THR A 275 -4.51 14.23 -34.85
C THR A 275 -4.71 14.09 -33.35
N LYS A 276 -3.64 13.87 -32.60
CA LYS A 276 -3.67 13.74 -31.14
C LYS A 276 -4.14 15.04 -30.46
N GLY A 277 -3.71 16.20 -31.00
CA GLY A 277 -4.15 17.52 -30.53
C GLY A 277 -5.67 17.72 -30.72
N ASN A 278 -6.20 17.31 -31.88
CA ASN A 278 -7.63 17.38 -32.16
C ASN A 278 -8.42 16.46 -31.21
N GLU A 279 -8.00 15.21 -31.07
CA GLU A 279 -8.63 14.26 -30.12
C GLU A 279 -8.60 14.77 -28.67
N TYR A 280 -7.47 15.34 -28.24
CA TYR A 280 -7.33 15.96 -26.91
C TYR A 280 -8.31 17.11 -26.71
N LYS A 281 -8.47 17.99 -27.72
CA LYS A 281 -9.40 19.10 -27.66
C LYS A 281 -10.86 18.63 -27.60
N GLU A 282 -11.25 17.66 -28.44
CA GLU A 282 -12.58 17.07 -28.40
C GLU A 282 -12.91 16.47 -27.02
N LEU A 283 -11.94 15.79 -26.40
CA LEU A 283 -12.13 15.25 -25.05
C LEU A 283 -12.28 16.37 -24.00
N LYS A 284 -11.50 17.44 -24.11
CA LYS A 284 -11.66 18.60 -23.24
C LYS A 284 -13.02 19.27 -23.35
N ASP A 285 -13.49 19.47 -24.57
CA ASP A 285 -14.80 20.07 -24.83
C ASP A 285 -15.93 19.20 -24.23
N LYS A 286 -15.85 17.87 -24.38
CA LYS A 286 -16.79 16.93 -23.73
C LYS A 286 -16.73 16.99 -22.20
N ILE A 287 -15.55 17.10 -21.61
CA ILE A 287 -15.38 17.25 -20.16
C ILE A 287 -16.06 18.52 -19.69
N GLU A 288 -15.88 19.66 -20.40
CA GLU A 288 -16.48 20.93 -20.05
C GLU A 288 -18.03 20.87 -20.13
N GLU A 289 -18.59 20.20 -21.14
CA GLU A 289 -20.03 19.95 -21.23
C GLU A 289 -20.55 19.12 -20.04
N LEU A 290 -19.89 17.99 -19.73
CA LEU A 290 -20.27 17.13 -18.60
C LEU A 290 -20.17 17.85 -17.26
N GLU A 291 -19.13 18.66 -17.06
CA GLU A 291 -19.00 19.50 -15.85
C GLU A 291 -20.13 20.54 -15.74
N LYS A 292 -20.60 21.07 -16.86
CA LYS A 292 -21.74 21.99 -16.88
C LYS A 292 -23.04 21.25 -16.53
N GLU A 293 -23.25 20.05 -17.06
CA GLU A 293 -24.38 19.20 -16.69
C GLU A 293 -24.35 18.83 -15.21
N LEU A 294 -23.18 18.45 -14.68
CA LEU A 294 -23.01 18.12 -13.26
C LEU A 294 -23.37 19.34 -12.38
N ARG A 295 -22.84 20.51 -12.71
CA ARG A 295 -23.19 21.76 -11.99
C ARG A 295 -24.70 22.07 -12.03
N LEU A 296 -25.37 21.75 -13.13
CA LEU A 296 -26.83 21.92 -13.21
C LEU A 296 -27.55 20.96 -12.24
N LYS A 297 -27.11 19.71 -12.15
CA LYS A 297 -27.65 18.74 -11.18
C LYS A 297 -27.40 19.17 -9.73
N GLU A 298 -26.23 19.67 -9.43
CA GLU A 298 -25.93 20.23 -8.12
C GLU A 298 -26.86 21.42 -7.77
N GLN A 299 -27.12 22.30 -8.74
CA GLN A 299 -28.05 23.43 -8.56
C GLN A 299 -29.50 22.96 -8.35
N GLU A 300 -29.97 21.96 -9.08
CA GLU A 300 -31.29 21.35 -8.88
C GLU A 300 -31.43 20.79 -7.46
N ILE A 301 -30.41 20.04 -6.97
CA ILE A 301 -30.39 19.51 -5.61
C ILE A 301 -30.39 20.64 -4.56
N LEU A 302 -29.54 21.64 -4.75
CA LEU A 302 -29.48 22.79 -3.84
C LEU A 302 -30.79 23.58 -3.81
N LEU A 303 -31.46 23.76 -4.95
CA LEU A 303 -32.74 24.40 -5.04
C LEU A 303 -33.81 23.65 -4.24
N GLU A 304 -33.86 22.32 -4.39
CA GLU A 304 -34.80 21.49 -3.65
C GLU A 304 -34.52 21.52 -2.13
N MET A 305 -33.27 21.47 -1.73
CA MET A 305 -32.87 21.60 -0.31
C MET A 305 -33.23 22.98 0.26
N ASN A 306 -33.07 24.04 -0.53
CA ASN A 306 -33.43 25.41 -0.12
C ASN A 306 -34.94 25.58 0.00
N ASN A 307 -35.70 25.03 -0.96
CA ASN A 307 -37.17 25.06 -0.93
C ASN A 307 -37.71 24.38 0.34
N ASN A 308 -37.02 23.34 0.81
CA ASN A 308 -37.36 22.61 2.02
C ASN A 308 -36.63 23.18 3.27
N SER A 309 -35.90 24.28 3.17
CA SER A 309 -35.18 24.94 4.27
C SER A 309 -34.25 23.96 5.04
N CYS A 310 -33.63 23.00 4.38
CA CYS A 310 -32.82 21.99 5.02
C CYS A 310 -31.35 22.03 4.54
N LYS A 311 -30.42 21.80 5.50
CA LYS A 311 -28.99 21.65 5.23
C LYS A 311 -28.56 20.18 5.10
N LYS A 312 -29.42 19.24 5.48
CA LYS A 312 -29.20 17.80 5.34
C LYS A 312 -30.48 17.15 4.85
N ALA A 313 -30.36 16.27 3.88
CA ALA A 313 -31.45 15.50 3.32
C ALA A 313 -31.02 14.05 3.09
N LYS A 314 -31.96 13.13 3.02
CA LYS A 314 -31.79 11.74 2.62
C LYS A 314 -32.86 11.38 1.58
N ALA A 315 -32.44 10.80 0.46
CA ALA A 315 -33.37 10.29 -0.54
C ALA A 315 -32.80 8.96 -1.09
N GLY A 316 -33.50 7.86 -0.86
CA GLY A 316 -33.01 6.52 -1.13
C GLY A 316 -31.71 6.26 -0.36
N ASP A 317 -30.67 5.84 -1.07
CA ASP A 317 -29.35 5.56 -0.51
C ASP A 317 -28.45 6.81 -0.39
N TYR A 318 -28.89 7.94 -0.95
CA TYR A 318 -28.12 9.17 -0.98
C TYR A 318 -28.34 10.03 0.27
N LYS A 319 -27.24 10.60 0.79
CA LYS A 319 -27.24 11.60 1.86
C LYS A 319 -26.67 12.92 1.31
N PHE A 320 -27.45 13.98 1.38
CA PHE A 320 -27.08 15.31 0.93
C PHE A 320 -26.76 16.18 2.14
N THR A 321 -25.67 16.95 2.07
CA THR A 321 -25.28 17.87 3.15
C THR A 321 -24.64 19.13 2.56
N ILE A 322 -25.19 20.29 2.91
CA ILE A 322 -24.57 21.59 2.63
C ILE A 322 -23.50 21.83 3.70
N VAL A 323 -22.23 21.76 3.31
CA VAL A 323 -21.09 21.96 4.19
C VAL A 323 -20.64 23.41 4.11
N THR A 324 -20.61 24.09 5.25
CA THR A 324 -20.08 25.45 5.37
C THR A 324 -18.74 25.41 6.11
N THR A 325 -17.68 25.86 5.45
CA THR A 325 -16.34 25.96 6.06
C THR A 325 -15.96 27.40 6.26
N ASN A 326 -15.54 27.75 7.47
CA ASN A 326 -15.00 29.07 7.76
C ASN A 326 -13.47 29.03 7.66
N ARG A 327 -12.91 29.67 6.62
CA ARG A 327 -11.46 29.83 6.50
C ARG A 327 -11.08 31.22 7.03
N LYS A 328 -10.17 31.27 7.99
CA LYS A 328 -9.53 32.50 8.40
C LYS A 328 -8.49 32.87 7.34
N SER A 329 -8.60 34.06 6.79
CA SER A 329 -7.58 34.66 5.92
C SER A 329 -7.12 35.97 6.53
N VAL A 330 -5.83 36.26 6.36
CA VAL A 330 -5.30 37.58 6.75
C VAL A 330 -5.55 38.53 5.59
N ASP A 331 -6.16 39.69 5.90
CA ASP A 331 -6.23 40.76 4.93
C ASP A 331 -4.85 41.39 4.77
N LYS A 332 -4.11 40.88 3.76
CA LYS A 332 -2.73 41.33 3.50
C LYS A 332 -2.65 42.81 3.16
N LYS A 333 -3.68 43.37 2.48
CA LYS A 333 -3.70 44.80 2.12
C LYS A 333 -3.89 45.71 3.35
N ALA A 334 -4.79 45.32 4.25
CA ALA A 334 -4.98 46.07 5.50
C ALA A 334 -3.72 45.93 6.39
N LEU A 335 -3.15 44.73 6.47
CA LEU A 335 -1.93 44.47 7.25
C LEU A 335 -0.72 45.28 6.70
N GLU A 336 -0.57 45.37 5.39
CA GLU A 336 0.51 46.13 4.74
C GLU A 336 0.36 47.62 4.96
N LYS A 337 -0.89 48.12 4.97
CA LYS A 337 -1.18 49.54 5.25
C LYS A 337 -0.85 49.93 6.69
N ASP A 338 -1.17 49.07 7.64
CA ASP A 338 -1.05 49.38 9.07
C ASP A 338 0.33 48.97 9.64
N HIS A 339 1.01 48.01 9.01
CA HIS A 339 2.27 47.40 9.48
C HIS A 339 3.26 47.11 8.33
N GLY A 340 3.44 48.08 7.41
CA GLY A 340 4.29 47.89 6.21
C GLY A 340 5.72 47.47 6.52
N ASP A 341 6.34 48.06 7.54
CA ASP A 341 7.72 47.73 7.95
C ASP A 341 7.88 46.26 8.40
N LEU A 342 6.87 45.74 9.09
CA LEU A 342 6.84 44.33 9.51
C LEU A 342 6.64 43.40 8.32
N ILE A 343 5.84 43.76 7.35
CA ILE A 343 5.62 43.00 6.12
C ILE A 343 6.91 42.94 5.30
N GLU A 344 7.67 44.02 5.23
CA GLU A 344 8.95 44.01 4.52
C GLU A 344 9.98 43.11 5.18
N GLN A 345 10.05 43.10 6.51
CA GLN A 345 10.88 42.15 7.25
C GLN A 345 10.47 40.70 7.04
N VAL A 346 9.15 40.41 7.00
CA VAL A 346 8.62 39.09 6.73
C VAL A 346 8.96 38.65 5.29
N LYS A 347 8.84 39.52 4.28
CA LYS A 347 9.24 39.22 2.90
C LYS A 347 10.72 38.84 2.80
N VAL A 348 11.59 39.57 3.47
CA VAL A 348 13.04 39.24 3.51
C VAL A 348 13.30 37.88 4.15
N LEU A 349 12.58 37.55 5.22
CA LEU A 349 12.68 36.22 5.84
C LEU A 349 12.08 35.12 4.94
N GLU A 350 10.94 35.39 4.32
CA GLU A 350 10.33 34.43 3.37
C GLU A 350 11.30 34.13 2.21
N GLU A 351 11.98 35.12 1.64
CA GLU A 351 12.98 34.93 0.58
C GLU A 351 14.15 34.03 1.03
N GLN A 352 14.61 34.19 2.30
CA GLN A 352 15.68 33.36 2.84
C GLN A 352 15.30 31.88 3.00
N TYR A 353 14.01 31.59 3.19
CA TYR A 353 13.47 30.24 3.41
C TYR A 353 12.61 29.73 2.26
N THR A 354 12.54 30.47 1.14
CA THR A 354 11.82 30.03 -0.05
C THR A 354 12.63 28.98 -0.81
N THR A 355 12.02 27.82 -1.02
CA THR A 355 12.54 26.79 -1.92
C THR A 355 11.74 26.82 -3.22
N ILE A 356 12.43 26.86 -4.35
CA ILE A 356 11.82 26.77 -5.67
C ILE A 356 11.52 25.29 -5.95
N LYS A 357 10.24 24.95 -6.12
CA LYS A 357 9.83 23.65 -6.65
C LYS A 357 9.46 23.81 -8.10
N GLN A 358 10.22 23.18 -8.97
CA GLN A 358 9.91 23.13 -10.39
C GLN A 358 8.77 22.14 -10.64
N SER A 359 7.82 22.50 -11.48
CA SER A 359 6.76 21.60 -11.95
C SER A 359 6.58 21.77 -13.45
N SER A 360 6.48 20.68 -14.15
CA SER A 360 6.25 20.64 -15.60
C SER A 360 4.86 20.07 -15.89
N TYR A 361 4.21 20.58 -16.92
CA TYR A 361 2.92 20.09 -17.39
C TYR A 361 2.76 20.29 -18.90
N LEU A 362 1.97 19.42 -19.53
CA LEU A 362 1.63 19.57 -20.94
C LEU A 362 0.56 20.66 -21.13
N ARG A 363 0.82 21.61 -22.03
CA ARG A 363 -0.19 22.58 -22.51
C ARG A 363 -0.46 22.32 -23.98
N VAL A 364 -1.72 22.11 -24.35
CA VAL A 364 -2.23 22.08 -25.73
C VAL A 364 -3.12 23.29 -25.90
N ASN A 365 -2.77 24.18 -26.85
CA ASN A 365 -3.50 25.43 -27.13
C ASN A 365 -4.35 25.27 -28.38
#